data_6b52f77c61e792fa1877d213598cc876
#
_entry.id   6b52f77c61e792fa1877d213598cc876
#
_cell.length_a   1.000
_cell.length_b   1.000
_cell.length_c   1.000
_cell.angle_alpha   90.00
_cell.angle_beta   90.00
_cell.angle_gamma   90.00
#
_symmetry.space_group_name_H-M   'P 1'
#
loop_
_entity.id
_entity.type
_entity.pdbx_description
1 polymer ?
#
loop_
_entity_poly.entity_id
_entity_poly.type
_entity_poly.pdbx_seq_one_letter_code
_entity_poly.pdbx_strand_id
1 'polypeptide(L)'
;VRPHFPEAEIGSDYTAALKAVLDACPLEESERNVLLCHQFVTAGGAEPERCDSELSVGGLDNVDASAFDRFDYVALGHIHRPQRIGRDAVRYAGSLLKYSASEVAHVKSATLVTLGAKDADGCRISFEALPIEPLHDMRRIKGPLDELIGTDVVGAADAEDYLHVTLTDGQPIIDALARLRAVYPNVMSLEYERTRPDDGAADTAPDIAVERLDPTDLFARFYEERTGAKLSEEQERIAFK
;
A
#
# COMPACT_ATOMS: atom_id res chain seq x y z
N VAL A 1 -9.49 14.76 -20.74
CA VAL A 1 -10.74 14.18 -21.28
C VAL A 1 -11.64 15.27 -21.84
N ARG A 2 -12.08 16.28 -21.05
CA ARG A 2 -13.01 17.36 -21.47
C ARG A 2 -12.72 17.99 -22.84
N PRO A 3 -11.48 18.36 -23.20
CA PRO A 3 -11.22 18.95 -24.53
C PRO A 3 -11.53 18.01 -25.71
N HIS A 4 -11.50 16.70 -25.49
CA HIS A 4 -11.73 15.69 -26.51
C HIS A 4 -13.18 15.18 -26.53
N PHE A 5 -13.92 15.40 -25.45
CA PHE A 5 -15.32 14.97 -25.30
C PHE A 5 -16.16 16.13 -24.75
N PRO A 6 -16.34 17.21 -25.54
CA PRO A 6 -17.01 18.41 -25.07
C PRO A 6 -18.51 18.21 -24.78
N GLU A 7 -19.12 17.22 -25.44
CA GLU A 7 -20.56 16.91 -25.26
C GLU A 7 -20.82 16.00 -24.04
N ALA A 8 -19.76 15.45 -23.42
CA ALA A 8 -19.92 14.58 -22.25
C ALA A 8 -20.05 15.39 -20.96
N GLU A 9 -21.07 15.11 -20.17
CA GLU A 9 -21.29 15.70 -18.84
C GLU A 9 -20.33 15.09 -17.80
N ILE A 10 -19.04 15.40 -17.91
CA ILE A 10 -17.99 14.76 -17.11
C ILE A 10 -17.93 15.35 -15.69
N GLY A 11 -18.28 16.63 -15.50
CA GLY A 11 -18.19 17.30 -14.18
C GLY A 11 -16.78 17.14 -13.55
N SER A 12 -16.74 16.79 -12.25
CA SER A 12 -15.53 16.39 -11.52
C SER A 12 -15.46 14.86 -11.29
N ASP A 13 -16.34 14.08 -11.93
CA ASP A 13 -16.48 12.64 -11.74
C ASP A 13 -15.52 11.88 -12.66
N TYR A 14 -14.59 11.12 -12.08
CA TYR A 14 -13.64 10.28 -12.79
C TYR A 14 -14.32 9.11 -13.50
N THR A 15 -15.39 8.55 -12.93
CA THR A 15 -16.18 7.49 -13.55
C THR A 15 -16.81 7.99 -14.84
N ALA A 16 -17.44 9.16 -14.82
CA ALA A 16 -18.02 9.78 -16.00
C ALA A 16 -16.95 10.10 -17.07
N ALA A 17 -15.78 10.57 -16.63
CA ALA A 17 -14.66 10.86 -17.51
C ALA A 17 -14.13 9.61 -18.23
N LEU A 18 -13.92 8.53 -17.48
CA LEU A 18 -13.46 7.26 -18.04
C LEU A 18 -14.54 6.64 -18.94
N LYS A 19 -15.81 6.66 -18.51
CA LYS A 19 -16.93 6.15 -19.27
C LYS A 19 -17.05 6.83 -20.63
N ALA A 20 -16.89 8.15 -20.70
CA ALA A 20 -16.91 8.87 -21.97
C ALA A 20 -15.82 8.38 -22.96
N VAL A 21 -14.62 8.06 -22.43
CA VAL A 21 -13.53 7.49 -23.23
C VAL A 21 -13.88 6.07 -23.70
N LEU A 22 -14.38 5.23 -22.80
CA LEU A 22 -14.71 3.83 -23.08
C LEU A 22 -15.91 3.71 -24.04
N ASP A 23 -16.90 4.59 -23.93
CA ASP A 23 -18.07 4.61 -24.83
C ASP A 23 -17.70 5.00 -26.26
N ALA A 24 -16.61 5.75 -26.45
CA ALA A 24 -16.06 6.09 -27.74
C ALA A 24 -15.21 4.95 -28.36
N CYS A 25 -14.84 3.93 -27.58
CA CYS A 25 -14.12 2.78 -28.11
C CYS A 25 -15.04 1.90 -28.97
N PRO A 26 -14.66 1.56 -30.20
CA PRO A 26 -15.41 0.63 -31.04
C PRO A 26 -15.30 -0.78 -30.40
N LEU A 27 -16.44 -1.33 -29.98
CA LEU A 27 -16.53 -2.70 -29.47
C LEU A 27 -17.42 -3.52 -30.41
N GLU A 28 -16.95 -4.72 -30.75
CA GLU A 28 -17.74 -5.69 -31.49
C GLU A 28 -18.41 -6.64 -30.53
N GLU A 29 -19.74 -6.59 -30.42
CA GLU A 29 -20.51 -7.40 -29.44
C GLU A 29 -20.35 -8.91 -29.65
N SER A 30 -20.09 -9.36 -30.89
CA SER A 30 -19.84 -10.76 -31.24
C SER A 30 -18.42 -11.23 -30.82
N GLU A 31 -17.51 -10.29 -30.57
CA GLU A 31 -16.14 -10.58 -30.22
C GLU A 31 -15.91 -10.47 -28.71
N ARG A 32 -14.81 -11.07 -28.25
CA ARG A 32 -14.37 -10.96 -26.85
C ARG A 32 -13.66 -9.64 -26.63
N ASN A 33 -14.28 -8.76 -25.86
CA ASN A 33 -13.75 -7.45 -25.55
C ASN A 33 -13.00 -7.46 -24.23
N VAL A 34 -11.70 -7.19 -24.28
CA VAL A 34 -10.82 -7.15 -23.11
C VAL A 34 -10.28 -5.74 -22.92
N LEU A 35 -10.40 -5.22 -21.71
CA LEU A 35 -9.83 -3.93 -21.32
C LEU A 35 -8.61 -4.14 -20.41
N LEU A 36 -7.54 -3.40 -20.67
CA LEU A 36 -6.42 -3.21 -19.75
C LEU A 36 -6.50 -1.77 -19.22
N CYS A 37 -6.56 -1.63 -17.91
CA CYS A 37 -6.74 -0.33 -17.26
C CYS A 37 -5.91 -0.24 -15.98
N HIS A 38 -5.36 0.95 -15.70
CA HIS A 38 -4.62 1.20 -14.46
C HIS A 38 -5.36 2.28 -13.67
N GLN A 39 -6.24 1.84 -12.75
CA GLN A 39 -7.14 2.72 -12.00
C GLN A 39 -7.45 2.17 -10.62
N PHE A 40 -7.76 3.06 -9.68
CA PHE A 40 -8.41 2.70 -8.44
C PHE A 40 -9.92 2.54 -8.70
N VAL A 41 -10.40 1.32 -8.50
CA VAL A 41 -11.79 0.95 -8.84
C VAL A 41 -12.54 0.56 -7.58
N THR A 42 -13.76 1.09 -7.44
CA THR A 42 -14.73 0.73 -6.40
C THR A 42 -15.91 0.01 -7.02
N ALA A 43 -16.70 -0.71 -6.23
CA ALA A 43 -17.93 -1.36 -6.70
C ALA A 43 -19.06 -1.14 -5.70
N GLY A 44 -20.04 -0.32 -6.06
CA GLY A 44 -21.17 0.00 -5.18
C GLY A 44 -20.73 0.58 -3.83
N GLY A 45 -19.63 1.35 -3.81
CA GLY A 45 -19.05 1.93 -2.61
C GLY A 45 -18.07 1.02 -1.85
N ALA A 46 -17.92 -0.26 -2.24
CA ALA A 46 -16.89 -1.13 -1.70
C ALA A 46 -15.53 -0.80 -2.32
N GLU A 47 -14.51 -0.64 -1.49
CA GLU A 47 -13.12 -0.40 -1.92
C GLU A 47 -12.32 -1.72 -1.96
N PRO A 48 -11.29 -1.81 -2.83
CA PRO A 48 -10.35 -2.92 -2.79
C PRO A 48 -9.48 -2.85 -1.52
N GLU A 49 -8.97 -4.00 -1.08
CA GLU A 49 -7.95 -4.04 -0.03
C GLU A 49 -6.65 -3.42 -0.55
N ARG A 50 -6.09 -2.49 0.23
CA ARG A 50 -4.87 -1.73 -0.09
C ARG A 50 -3.70 -2.12 0.79
N CYS A 51 -2.50 -1.89 0.27
CA CYS A 51 -1.24 -1.95 1.00
C CYS A 51 -0.73 -0.53 1.29
N ASP A 52 0.26 -0.40 2.19
CA ASP A 52 0.82 0.91 2.56
C ASP A 52 1.50 1.64 1.38
N SER A 53 1.88 0.90 0.34
CA SER A 53 2.48 1.47 -0.88
C SER A 53 1.47 2.09 -1.85
N GLU A 54 0.17 1.91 -1.63
CA GLU A 54 -0.92 2.37 -2.50
C GLU A 54 -1.61 3.60 -1.90
N LEU A 55 -0.86 4.70 -1.83
CA LEU A 55 -1.39 5.96 -1.30
C LEU A 55 -2.34 6.61 -2.32
N SER A 56 -3.63 6.69 -1.98
CA SER A 56 -4.57 7.55 -2.69
C SER A 56 -4.68 8.89 -1.96
N VAL A 57 -4.29 9.96 -2.62
CA VAL A 57 -4.45 11.31 -2.08
C VAL A 57 -5.86 11.78 -2.38
N GLY A 58 -6.71 11.83 -1.35
CA GLY A 58 -7.98 12.55 -1.39
C GLY A 58 -9.19 11.81 -1.95
N GLY A 59 -9.09 10.53 -2.33
CA GLY A 59 -10.27 9.72 -2.74
C GLY A 59 -11.02 10.21 -3.99
N LEU A 60 -10.46 11.16 -4.73
CA LEU A 60 -11.09 11.79 -5.91
C LEU A 60 -10.90 10.97 -7.19
N ASP A 61 -9.98 10.00 -7.18
CA ASP A 61 -9.56 9.25 -8.38
C ASP A 61 -10.31 7.92 -8.54
N ASN A 62 -11.41 7.73 -7.80
CA ASN A 62 -12.17 6.49 -7.81
C ASN A 62 -13.01 6.36 -9.07
N VAL A 63 -12.93 5.19 -9.70
CA VAL A 63 -13.79 4.80 -10.81
C VAL A 63 -14.73 3.70 -10.34
N ASP A 64 -16.04 3.84 -10.59
CA ASP A 64 -16.98 2.77 -10.29
C ASP A 64 -16.88 1.65 -11.35
N ALA A 65 -16.94 0.40 -10.88
CA ALA A 65 -16.78 -0.79 -11.73
C ALA A 65 -17.86 -0.89 -12.83
N SER A 66 -18.99 -0.22 -12.69
CA SER A 66 -20.06 -0.15 -13.73
C SER A 66 -19.58 0.51 -15.01
N ALA A 67 -18.50 1.30 -14.99
CA ALA A 67 -17.90 1.84 -16.20
C ALA A 67 -17.37 0.74 -17.16
N PHE A 68 -17.20 -0.48 -16.65
CA PHE A 68 -16.60 -1.60 -17.36
C PHE A 68 -17.59 -2.66 -17.86
N ASP A 69 -18.90 -2.44 -17.71
CA ASP A 69 -19.93 -3.47 -17.98
C ASP A 69 -19.93 -3.98 -19.42
N ARG A 70 -19.44 -3.18 -20.37
CA ARG A 70 -19.37 -3.53 -21.80
C ARG A 70 -18.24 -4.52 -22.13
N PHE A 71 -17.32 -4.77 -21.20
CA PHE A 71 -16.16 -5.63 -21.45
C PHE A 71 -16.37 -7.03 -20.87
N ASP A 72 -15.95 -8.03 -21.59
CA ASP A 72 -16.01 -9.42 -21.13
C ASP A 72 -15.00 -9.64 -19.98
N TYR A 73 -13.79 -9.08 -20.11
CA TYR A 73 -12.76 -9.12 -19.06
C TYR A 73 -12.06 -7.78 -18.92
N VAL A 74 -11.76 -7.41 -17.67
CA VAL A 74 -11.00 -6.19 -17.35
C VAL A 74 -9.81 -6.54 -16.46
N ALA A 75 -8.61 -6.36 -17.02
CA ALA A 75 -7.35 -6.49 -16.32
C ALA A 75 -6.98 -5.16 -15.68
N LEU A 76 -7.05 -5.08 -14.36
CA LEU A 76 -6.72 -3.89 -13.60
C LEU A 76 -5.29 -3.94 -13.07
N GLY A 77 -4.57 -2.81 -13.16
CA GLY A 77 -3.39 -2.48 -12.40
C GLY A 77 -3.69 -1.42 -11.35
N HIS A 78 -2.73 -1.07 -10.54
CA HIS A 78 -2.70 -0.13 -9.44
C HIS A 78 -2.66 -0.81 -8.06
N ILE A 79 -3.56 -1.73 -7.77
CA ILE A 79 -3.60 -2.44 -6.49
C ILE A 79 -2.63 -3.62 -6.50
N HIS A 80 -1.78 -3.74 -5.48
CA HIS A 80 -0.70 -4.72 -5.39
C HIS A 80 -1.15 -6.10 -4.92
N ARG A 81 -2.35 -6.20 -4.30
CA ARG A 81 -2.94 -7.48 -3.93
C ARG A 81 -3.81 -8.01 -5.06
N PRO A 82 -3.59 -9.27 -5.54
CA PRO A 82 -4.50 -9.91 -6.48
C PRO A 82 -5.90 -10.02 -5.89
N GLN A 83 -6.89 -9.42 -6.53
CA GLN A 83 -8.28 -9.45 -6.07
C GLN A 83 -9.26 -9.06 -7.17
N ARG A 84 -10.52 -9.46 -7.01
CA ARG A 84 -11.63 -9.00 -7.84
C ARG A 84 -12.29 -7.77 -7.23
N ILE A 85 -12.96 -7.00 -8.05
CA ILE A 85 -13.81 -5.89 -7.62
C ILE A 85 -15.15 -5.91 -8.36
N GLY A 86 -16.24 -5.95 -7.61
CA GLY A 86 -17.57 -6.14 -8.19
C GLY A 86 -17.76 -7.55 -8.76
N ARG A 87 -17.71 -7.70 -10.08
CA ARG A 87 -17.85 -8.99 -10.76
C ARG A 87 -16.51 -9.70 -10.95
N ASP A 88 -16.53 -11.04 -11.11
CA ASP A 88 -15.32 -11.87 -11.22
C ASP A 88 -14.41 -11.51 -12.39
N ALA A 89 -14.99 -10.99 -13.48
CA ALA A 89 -14.27 -10.60 -14.67
C ALA A 89 -13.55 -9.25 -14.58
N VAL A 90 -13.68 -8.51 -13.46
CA VAL A 90 -12.96 -7.25 -13.21
C VAL A 90 -11.96 -7.51 -12.07
N ARG A 91 -10.67 -7.58 -12.40
CA ARG A 91 -9.66 -8.09 -11.47
C ARG A 91 -8.37 -7.28 -11.50
N TYR A 92 -7.81 -7.09 -10.31
CA TYR A 92 -6.41 -6.72 -10.14
C TYR A 92 -5.53 -7.97 -10.21
N ALA A 93 -4.52 -7.95 -11.05
CA ALA A 93 -3.52 -9.01 -11.10
C ALA A 93 -2.56 -8.95 -9.90
N GLY A 94 -2.46 -7.80 -9.27
CA GLY A 94 -1.48 -7.51 -8.24
C GLY A 94 -0.13 -7.09 -8.80
N SER A 95 0.82 -6.82 -7.93
CA SER A 95 2.21 -6.57 -8.31
C SER A 95 3.00 -7.87 -8.38
N LEU A 96 4.03 -7.90 -9.23
CA LEU A 96 4.90 -9.07 -9.39
C LEU A 96 5.77 -9.34 -8.16
N LEU A 97 6.16 -8.28 -7.45
CA LEU A 97 7.01 -8.33 -6.25
C LEU A 97 6.32 -7.63 -5.08
N LYS A 98 6.83 -7.83 -3.88
CA LYS A 98 6.44 -7.10 -2.67
C LYS A 98 7.17 -5.78 -2.62
N TYR A 99 6.46 -4.67 -2.41
CA TYR A 99 7.03 -3.32 -2.38
C TYR A 99 6.95 -2.65 -1.00
N SER A 100 6.22 -3.26 -0.07
CA SER A 100 6.11 -2.75 1.29
C SER A 100 6.01 -3.86 2.32
N ALA A 101 6.30 -3.52 3.58
CA ALA A 101 6.19 -4.45 4.70
C ALA A 101 4.77 -4.98 4.92
N SER A 102 3.74 -4.27 4.48
CA SER A 102 2.35 -4.74 4.54
C SER A 102 2.05 -5.87 3.55
N GLU A 103 2.91 -6.07 2.56
CA GLU A 103 2.76 -7.10 1.54
C GLU A 103 3.48 -8.43 1.87
N VAL A 104 4.17 -8.52 3.00
CA VAL A 104 4.96 -9.70 3.38
C VAL A 104 4.14 -11.01 3.33
N ALA A 105 2.87 -10.96 3.73
CA ALA A 105 1.98 -12.13 3.69
C ALA A 105 1.36 -12.41 2.31
N HIS A 106 1.61 -11.57 1.30
CA HIS A 106 1.03 -11.76 -0.02
C HIS A 106 1.79 -12.82 -0.82
N VAL A 107 1.05 -13.71 -1.43
CA VAL A 107 1.58 -14.61 -2.48
C VAL A 107 1.44 -13.87 -3.81
N LYS A 108 2.57 -13.53 -4.42
CA LYS A 108 2.59 -12.84 -5.71
C LYS A 108 2.40 -13.85 -6.85
N SER A 109 1.64 -13.44 -7.86
CA SER A 109 1.28 -14.31 -8.98
C SER A 109 0.99 -13.54 -10.25
N ALA A 110 1.15 -14.21 -11.38
CA ALA A 110 0.52 -13.79 -12.63
C ALA A 110 -0.87 -14.45 -12.73
N THR A 111 -1.83 -13.73 -13.29
CA THR A 111 -3.18 -14.28 -13.52
C THR A 111 -3.27 -14.78 -14.96
N LEU A 112 -3.34 -16.09 -15.15
CA LEU A 112 -3.69 -16.69 -16.44
C LEU A 112 -5.20 -16.62 -16.61
N VAL A 113 -5.65 -15.97 -17.68
CA VAL A 113 -7.06 -15.80 -18.02
C VAL A 113 -7.37 -16.58 -19.28
N THR A 114 -8.34 -17.51 -19.19
CA THR A 114 -8.83 -18.24 -20.36
C THR A 114 -10.22 -17.76 -20.72
N LEU A 115 -10.35 -17.22 -21.93
CA LEU A 115 -11.60 -16.75 -22.51
C LEU A 115 -12.14 -17.81 -23.47
N GLY A 116 -13.27 -18.42 -23.14
CA GLY A 116 -13.99 -19.35 -24.01
C GLY A 116 -14.64 -18.67 -25.20
N ALA A 117 -15.44 -19.41 -25.96
CA ALA A 117 -16.27 -18.83 -26.99
C ALA A 117 -17.32 -17.90 -26.36
N LYS A 118 -17.65 -16.82 -27.07
CA LYS A 118 -18.74 -15.92 -26.72
C LYS A 118 -20.01 -16.38 -27.40
N ASP A 119 -21.08 -16.47 -26.66
CA ASP A 119 -22.43 -16.81 -27.13
C ASP A 119 -23.46 -15.81 -26.57
N ALA A 120 -24.75 -16.11 -26.70
CA ALA A 120 -25.82 -15.24 -26.21
C ALA A 120 -25.80 -15.05 -24.68
N ASP A 121 -25.23 -15.99 -23.95
CA ASP A 121 -25.10 -15.93 -22.47
C ASP A 121 -23.78 -15.27 -22.03
N GLY A 122 -22.95 -14.82 -22.98
CA GLY A 122 -21.69 -14.13 -22.75
C GLY A 122 -20.46 -15.02 -22.98
N CYS A 123 -19.33 -14.60 -22.43
CA CYS A 123 -18.06 -15.30 -22.52
C CYS A 123 -17.76 -16.08 -21.25
N ARG A 124 -17.48 -17.38 -21.36
CA ARG A 124 -16.98 -18.17 -20.22
C ARG A 124 -15.55 -17.74 -19.91
N ILE A 125 -15.29 -17.42 -18.66
CA ILE A 125 -13.96 -16.97 -18.23
C ILE A 125 -13.51 -17.86 -17.06
N SER A 126 -12.27 -18.32 -17.13
CA SER A 126 -11.60 -19.00 -16.01
C SER A 126 -10.28 -18.33 -15.67
N PHE A 127 -9.89 -18.44 -14.41
CA PHE A 127 -8.71 -17.79 -13.86
C PHE A 127 -7.83 -18.81 -13.16
N GLU A 128 -6.54 -18.73 -13.40
CA GLU A 128 -5.53 -19.49 -12.71
C GLU A 128 -4.44 -18.55 -12.21
N ALA A 129 -4.11 -18.66 -10.92
CA ALA A 129 -3.00 -17.90 -10.34
C ALA A 129 -1.72 -18.72 -10.52
N LEU A 130 -0.76 -18.19 -11.27
CA LEU A 130 0.57 -18.76 -11.43
C LEU A 130 1.52 -18.09 -10.44
N PRO A 131 1.92 -18.76 -9.35
CA PRO A 131 2.80 -18.17 -8.33
C PRO A 131 4.12 -17.68 -8.95
N ILE A 132 4.61 -16.55 -8.47
CA ILE A 132 5.90 -16.00 -8.83
C ILE A 132 6.81 -16.10 -7.61
N GLU A 133 7.90 -16.84 -7.77
CA GLU A 133 8.94 -16.94 -6.76
C GLU A 133 9.96 -15.83 -7.02
N PRO A 134 10.14 -14.87 -6.09
CA PRO A 134 11.15 -13.84 -6.23
C PRO A 134 12.55 -14.40 -6.01
N LEU A 135 13.59 -13.75 -6.54
CA LEU A 135 14.97 -14.12 -6.28
C LEU A 135 15.30 -13.98 -4.78
N HIS A 136 14.83 -12.91 -4.15
CA HIS A 136 14.90 -12.66 -2.72
C HIS A 136 13.50 -12.24 -2.26
N ASP A 137 12.97 -12.92 -1.24
CA ASP A 137 11.64 -12.58 -0.71
C ASP A 137 11.73 -11.42 0.29
N MET A 138 10.59 -10.95 0.73
CA MET A 138 10.47 -9.94 1.78
C MET A 138 9.87 -10.56 3.02
N ARG A 139 10.56 -10.43 4.16
CA ARG A 139 10.16 -11.02 5.44
C ARG A 139 10.19 -10.02 6.57
N ARG A 140 9.41 -10.30 7.62
CA ARG A 140 9.55 -9.65 8.92
C ARG A 140 10.20 -10.63 9.88
N ILE A 141 11.20 -10.15 10.63
CA ILE A 141 11.78 -10.91 11.75
C ILE A 141 11.70 -10.07 13.01
N LYS A 142 11.47 -10.73 14.14
CA LYS A 142 11.30 -10.06 15.42
C LYS A 142 11.96 -10.88 16.53
N GLY A 143 12.75 -10.21 17.39
CA GLY A 143 13.41 -10.83 18.53
C GLY A 143 14.53 -9.98 19.07
N PRO A 144 15.24 -10.45 20.11
CA PRO A 144 16.48 -9.83 20.59
C PRO A 144 17.57 -9.90 19.51
N LEU A 145 18.42 -8.87 19.43
CA LEU A 145 19.46 -8.80 18.40
C LEU A 145 20.37 -10.04 18.37
N ASP A 146 20.86 -10.49 19.51
CA ASP A 146 21.80 -11.62 19.57
C ASP A 146 21.15 -12.95 19.15
N GLU A 147 19.83 -13.10 19.32
CA GLU A 147 19.09 -14.25 18.83
C GLU A 147 18.91 -14.17 17.30
N LEU A 148 18.52 -13.00 16.79
CA LEU A 148 18.27 -12.82 15.35
C LEU A 148 19.53 -13.00 14.49
N ILE A 149 20.72 -12.68 15.01
CA ILE A 149 21.99 -12.91 14.31
C ILE A 149 22.59 -14.30 14.60
N GLY A 150 21.92 -15.11 15.43
CA GLY A 150 22.35 -16.48 15.73
C GLY A 150 22.27 -17.39 14.51
N THR A 151 23.20 -18.34 14.41
CA THR A 151 23.35 -19.25 13.27
C THR A 151 22.07 -20.04 12.96
N ASP A 152 21.31 -20.40 13.97
CA ASP A 152 20.07 -21.16 13.82
C ASP A 152 18.96 -20.35 13.15
N VAL A 153 18.86 -19.06 13.45
CA VAL A 153 17.87 -18.16 12.85
C VAL A 153 18.31 -17.75 11.45
N VAL A 154 19.58 -17.41 11.28
CA VAL A 154 20.15 -17.04 9.98
C VAL A 154 20.05 -18.20 8.97
N GLY A 155 20.31 -19.43 9.41
CA GLY A 155 20.23 -20.64 8.57
C GLY A 155 18.83 -21.13 8.28
N ALA A 156 17.79 -20.61 8.93
CA ALA A 156 16.41 -21.05 8.76
C ALA A 156 15.74 -20.59 7.45
N ALA A 157 16.29 -19.55 6.81
CA ALA A 157 15.78 -19.01 5.54
C ALA A 157 16.89 -18.26 4.79
N ASP A 158 16.60 -17.72 3.60
CA ASP A 158 17.58 -16.99 2.81
C ASP A 158 18.00 -15.70 3.55
N ALA A 159 19.30 -15.57 3.79
CA ALA A 159 19.89 -14.41 4.45
C ALA A 159 19.88 -13.16 3.55
N GLU A 160 19.76 -13.33 2.24
CA GLU A 160 19.69 -12.24 1.27
C GLU A 160 18.27 -11.71 1.03
N ASP A 161 17.26 -12.24 1.74
CA ASP A 161 15.92 -11.68 1.71
C ASP A 161 15.88 -10.23 2.22
N TYR A 162 14.90 -9.46 1.73
CA TYR A 162 14.63 -8.10 2.21
C TYR A 162 13.94 -8.15 3.57
N LEU A 163 14.60 -7.63 4.62
CA LEU A 163 14.12 -7.79 5.98
C LEU A 163 13.61 -6.49 6.61
N HIS A 164 12.43 -6.57 7.19
CA HIS A 164 11.93 -5.62 8.17
C HIS A 164 12.16 -6.22 9.57
N VAL A 165 13.03 -5.59 10.35
CA VAL A 165 13.49 -6.10 11.64
C VAL A 165 12.86 -5.32 12.78
N THR A 166 12.28 -6.03 13.74
CA THR A 166 11.78 -5.45 15.01
C THR A 166 12.57 -6.04 16.15
N LEU A 167 13.42 -5.23 16.79
CA LEU A 167 14.15 -5.63 17.99
C LEU A 167 13.27 -5.55 19.23
N THR A 168 13.37 -6.57 20.09
CA THR A 168 12.67 -6.67 21.36
C THR A 168 13.58 -6.34 22.55
N ASP A 169 14.81 -5.92 22.29
CA ASP A 169 15.76 -5.51 23.32
C ASP A 169 15.24 -4.30 24.08
N GLY A 170 15.33 -4.34 25.42
CA GLY A 170 14.76 -3.32 26.30
C GLY A 170 15.43 -1.94 26.20
N GLN A 171 16.56 -1.84 25.50
CA GLN A 171 17.31 -0.59 25.27
C GLN A 171 17.87 -0.57 23.85
N PRO A 172 17.98 0.60 23.22
CA PRO A 172 18.64 0.73 21.92
C PRO A 172 20.07 0.22 21.96
N ILE A 173 20.42 -0.66 21.01
CA ILE A 173 21.77 -1.25 20.92
C ILE A 173 22.61 -0.40 19.96
N ILE A 174 23.81 -0.05 20.37
CA ILE A 174 24.79 0.64 19.53
C ILE A 174 25.14 -0.27 18.34
N ASP A 175 25.16 0.30 17.13
CA ASP A 175 25.52 -0.38 15.88
C ASP A 175 24.63 -1.60 15.53
N ALA A 176 23.40 -1.70 16.07
CA ALA A 176 22.50 -2.81 15.81
C ALA A 176 22.30 -3.05 14.30
N LEU A 177 22.06 -2.00 13.52
CA LEU A 177 21.90 -2.10 12.07
C LEU A 177 23.14 -2.64 11.38
N ALA A 178 24.34 -2.22 11.79
CA ALA A 178 25.59 -2.73 11.22
C ALA A 178 25.80 -4.21 11.55
N ARG A 179 25.47 -4.62 12.79
CA ARG A 179 25.54 -6.03 13.21
C ARG A 179 24.54 -6.90 12.43
N LEU A 180 23.32 -6.42 12.23
CA LEU A 180 22.32 -7.11 11.41
C LEU A 180 22.78 -7.23 9.96
N ARG A 181 23.31 -6.15 9.36
CA ARG A 181 23.77 -6.15 7.95
C ARG A 181 25.00 -7.00 7.70
N ALA A 182 25.75 -7.36 8.74
CA ALA A 182 26.85 -8.31 8.62
C ALA A 182 26.36 -9.74 8.30
N VAL A 183 25.11 -10.08 8.65
CA VAL A 183 24.50 -11.39 8.40
C VAL A 183 23.32 -11.32 7.44
N TYR A 184 22.62 -10.21 7.37
CA TYR A 184 21.48 -9.93 6.48
C TYR A 184 21.76 -8.67 5.66
N PRO A 185 22.39 -8.75 4.49
CA PRO A 185 22.80 -7.57 3.74
C PRO A 185 21.63 -6.63 3.36
N ASN A 186 20.44 -7.19 3.18
CA ASN A 186 19.27 -6.47 2.69
C ASN A 186 18.26 -6.06 3.80
N VAL A 187 18.78 -5.62 4.95
CA VAL A 187 17.89 -5.03 5.98
C VAL A 187 17.33 -3.69 5.48
N MET A 188 16.00 -3.63 5.29
CA MET A 188 15.24 -2.49 4.79
C MET A 188 14.90 -1.50 5.91
N SER A 189 14.43 -2.00 7.05
CA SER A 189 14.10 -1.19 8.22
C SER A 189 14.46 -1.87 9.52
N LEU A 190 14.76 -1.07 10.53
CA LEU A 190 15.00 -1.49 11.90
C LEU A 190 14.12 -0.67 12.83
N GLU A 191 13.29 -1.36 13.59
CA GLU A 191 12.41 -0.78 14.59
C GLU A 191 12.65 -1.43 15.93
N TYR A 192 12.38 -0.72 17.02
CA TYR A 192 12.37 -1.28 18.37
C TYR A 192 10.94 -1.46 18.84
N GLU A 193 10.63 -2.63 19.39
CA GLU A 193 9.36 -2.84 20.05
C GLU A 193 9.24 -1.86 21.22
N ARG A 194 8.24 -0.97 21.14
CA ARG A 194 7.94 -0.09 22.26
C ARG A 194 7.34 -0.95 23.37
N THR A 195 8.12 -1.31 24.37
CA THR A 195 7.58 -1.70 25.67
C THR A 195 6.89 -0.47 26.25
N ARG A 196 5.58 -0.33 26.02
CA ARG A 196 4.80 0.58 26.87
C ARG A 196 4.97 0.05 28.29
N PRO A 197 5.40 0.86 29.25
CA PRO A 197 5.15 0.54 30.62
C PRO A 197 3.64 0.34 30.76
N ASP A 198 3.23 -0.73 31.39
CA ASP A 198 1.83 -1.05 31.68
C ASP A 198 1.34 -0.12 32.82
N ASP A 199 1.46 1.18 32.61
CA ASP A 199 0.76 2.18 33.37
C ASP A 199 -0.60 2.30 32.71
N GLY A 200 -1.64 1.75 33.33
CA GLY A 200 -3.03 1.72 32.92
C GLY A 200 -3.66 3.08 32.56
N ALA A 201 -2.94 3.92 31.87
CA ALA A 201 -3.40 5.07 31.15
C ALA A 201 -3.92 4.59 29.80
N ALA A 202 -5.25 4.48 29.72
CA ALA A 202 -5.99 4.38 28.49
C ALA A 202 -5.36 5.27 27.41
N ASP A 203 -5.43 4.79 26.17
CA ASP A 203 -5.08 5.47 24.94
C ASP A 203 -5.91 6.76 24.76
N THR A 204 -5.70 7.69 25.66
CA THR A 204 -5.99 9.08 25.48
C THR A 204 -4.68 9.67 24.90
N ALA A 205 -4.46 9.47 23.58
CA ALA A 205 -3.83 10.56 22.87
C ALA A 205 -4.53 11.81 23.40
N PRO A 206 -3.80 12.77 24.01
CA PRO A 206 -4.47 13.99 24.41
C PRO A 206 -5.14 14.49 23.14
N ASP A 207 -6.47 14.60 23.19
CA ASP A 207 -7.26 15.31 22.20
C ASP A 207 -6.88 16.79 22.35
N ILE A 208 -5.58 17.03 22.05
CA ILE A 208 -5.06 18.37 21.93
C ILE A 208 -5.64 18.78 20.60
N ALA A 209 -6.62 19.65 20.67
CA ALA A 209 -7.09 20.42 19.53
C ALA A 209 -5.85 21.05 18.85
N VAL A 210 -5.21 20.29 17.98
CA VAL A 210 -4.05 20.69 17.15
C VAL A 210 -4.45 21.85 16.23
N GLU A 211 -5.73 22.15 16.17
CA GLU A 211 -6.28 23.12 15.22
C GLU A 211 -5.90 24.57 15.41
N ARG A 212 -5.20 24.95 16.46
CA ARG A 212 -4.89 26.40 16.70
C ARG A 212 -3.64 26.73 17.51
N LEU A 213 -2.66 25.84 17.57
CA LEU A 213 -1.37 26.25 18.17
C LEU A 213 -0.51 26.93 17.10
N ASP A 214 0.00 28.11 17.43
CA ASP A 214 1.05 28.77 16.64
C ASP A 214 2.23 27.78 16.48
N PRO A 215 2.85 27.67 15.30
CA PRO A 215 4.04 26.86 15.11
C PRO A 215 5.15 27.08 16.15
N THR A 216 5.25 28.30 16.68
CA THR A 216 6.18 28.66 17.75
C THR A 216 5.85 27.95 19.07
N ASP A 217 4.58 27.94 19.45
CA ASP A 217 4.12 27.26 20.67
C ASP A 217 4.27 25.73 20.56
N LEU A 218 4.03 25.19 19.37
CA LEU A 218 4.21 23.77 19.09
C LEU A 218 5.68 23.35 19.22
N PHE A 219 6.59 24.16 18.69
CA PHE A 219 8.03 23.92 18.78
C PHE A 219 8.53 24.07 20.22
N ALA A 220 8.07 25.06 20.96
CA ALA A 220 8.44 25.26 22.36
C ALA A 220 8.03 24.07 23.24
N ARG A 221 6.81 23.53 23.04
CA ARG A 221 6.35 22.31 23.71
C ARG A 221 7.17 21.10 23.35
N PHE A 222 7.42 20.88 22.06
CA PHE A 222 8.26 19.77 21.59
C PHE A 222 9.66 19.82 22.20
N TYR A 223 10.25 21.01 22.27
CA TYR A 223 11.57 21.23 22.88
C TYR A 223 11.54 20.87 24.38
N GLU A 224 10.55 21.37 25.13
CA GLU A 224 10.38 21.10 26.57
C GLU A 224 10.17 19.60 26.82
N GLU A 225 9.34 18.92 26.03
CA GLU A 225 9.10 17.48 26.14
C GLU A 225 10.36 16.64 25.86
N ARG A 226 11.20 17.10 24.94
CA ARG A 226 12.43 16.37 24.56
C ARG A 226 13.61 16.64 25.45
N THR A 227 13.73 17.82 25.99
CA THR A 227 14.92 18.26 26.77
C THR A 227 14.65 18.35 28.27
N GLY A 228 13.38 18.37 28.69
CA GLY A 228 12.98 18.63 30.07
C GLY A 228 13.18 20.08 30.54
N ALA A 229 13.51 21.00 29.60
CA ALA A 229 13.75 22.40 29.89
C ALA A 229 13.06 23.31 28.87
N LYS A 230 12.61 24.48 29.29
CA LYS A 230 12.07 25.52 28.38
C LYS A 230 13.17 26.17 27.56
N LEU A 231 12.80 26.66 26.38
CA LEU A 231 13.68 27.48 25.56
C LEU A 231 14.17 28.71 26.35
N SER A 232 15.44 29.05 26.23
CA SER A 232 15.96 30.32 26.73
C SER A 232 15.58 31.46 25.77
N GLU A 233 15.59 32.70 26.24
CA GLU A 233 15.29 33.89 25.40
C GLU A 233 16.15 33.97 24.15
N GLU A 234 17.40 33.52 24.20
CA GLU A 234 18.30 33.48 23.05
C GLU A 234 17.91 32.37 22.06
N GLN A 235 17.50 31.20 22.55
CA GLN A 235 17.01 30.10 21.73
C GLN A 235 15.69 30.44 21.06
N GLU A 236 14.74 31.09 21.76
CA GLU A 236 13.50 31.59 21.18
C GLU A 236 13.78 32.60 20.05
N ARG A 237 14.71 33.52 20.28
CA ARG A 237 15.11 34.51 19.27
C ARG A 237 15.72 33.89 18.01
N ILE A 238 16.38 32.73 18.14
CA ILE A 238 16.98 32.00 17.00
C ILE A 238 15.92 31.15 16.29
N ALA A 239 15.10 30.46 17.04
CA ALA A 239 14.11 29.52 16.52
C ALA A 239 12.95 30.21 15.79
N PHE A 240 12.62 31.47 16.16
CA PHE A 240 11.44 32.20 15.69
C PHE A 240 11.77 33.47 14.90
N LYS A 241 12.94 33.49 14.26
CA LYS A 241 13.36 34.52 13.30
C LYS A 241 12.91 34.16 11.89
#